data_504ce2348ac3cf12b7a0a0ae73df01e2
#
_entry.id   504ce2348ac3cf12b7a0a0ae73df01e2
#
_cell.length_a   1.000
_cell.length_b   1.000
_cell.length_c   1.000
_cell.angle_alpha   90.00
_cell.angle_beta   90.00
_cell.angle_gamma   90.00
#
_symmetry.space_group_name_H-M   'P 1'
#
loop_
_entity.id
_entity.type
_entity.pdbx_description
1 polymer ?
#
loop_
_entity_poly.entity_id
_entity_poly.type
_entity_poly.pdbx_seq_one_letter_code
_entity_poly.pdbx_strand_id
1 'polypeptide(L)'
;MLLGDWSSDVCSSDLNRKYFCSVIQDIVSRYDVDGIHIDDYFYPYPVPGISIPDENSFAANSRGFTDIADWRRDNVNLLIKDIHQMIRTQKPWIKFGVSPFGIYRNQRSDSRGSNTNGTQNYDDLYADILKWIDEGWVDYTIPQIYWEIGHNAADYDILIRWWNRFASKRPLFIGQDVMRTVRAADPVDPSINQMFRKYELQRSLNNIQGSCQWPASSVVENAGGYADVLKTRYHKYPALQPLMPFIDNKAPKKVSKLKPVWIDGDYVLFWQAPKYKDEMNRAVRYVVYKFNRGEKIDLEDASRIVAITSNNFYKLPYEHGVKQYVYVVTALDRMSNESKVAKKKVKL
;
A
#
# COMPACT_ATOMS: atom_id res chain seq x y z
N MET A 1 -7.67 4.74 -24.87
CA MET A 1 -6.39 4.05 -25.05
C MET A 1 -6.75 2.61 -25.32
N LEU A 2 -6.54 2.15 -26.56
CA LEU A 2 -6.89 0.81 -26.98
C LEU A 2 -6.09 -0.19 -26.17
N LEU A 3 -6.76 -0.99 -25.35
CA LEU A 3 -6.24 -2.22 -24.77
C LEU A 3 -6.15 -3.28 -25.87
N GLY A 4 -5.47 -2.92 -26.96
CA GLY A 4 -5.15 -3.82 -28.03
C GLY A 4 -3.88 -4.56 -27.69
N ASP A 5 -3.99 -5.86 -27.57
CA ASP A 5 -2.88 -6.81 -27.69
C ASP A 5 -1.68 -6.65 -26.76
N TRP A 6 -1.95 -6.49 -25.47
CA TRP A 6 -0.95 -6.62 -24.40
C TRP A 6 -0.64 -8.11 -24.11
N SER A 7 -1.05 -8.97 -25.04
CA SER A 7 -0.77 -10.39 -25.02
C SER A 7 0.74 -10.65 -25.07
N SER A 8 1.11 -11.83 -24.69
CA SER A 8 2.38 -12.57 -24.77
C SER A 8 3.67 -11.84 -25.18
N ASP A 9 3.62 -10.91 -26.13
CA ASP A 9 4.81 -10.22 -26.64
C ASP A 9 5.41 -9.16 -25.69
N VAL A 10 4.61 -8.53 -24.80
CA VAL A 10 5.13 -7.50 -23.89
C VAL A 10 6.11 -8.08 -22.87
N CYS A 11 5.83 -9.27 -22.36
CA CYS A 11 6.70 -9.92 -21.40
C CYS A 11 7.77 -10.80 -22.05
N SER A 12 7.54 -11.28 -23.28
CA SER A 12 8.40 -12.29 -23.92
C SER A 12 9.64 -11.73 -24.58
N SER A 13 9.65 -10.45 -25.02
CA SER A 13 10.81 -9.85 -25.67
C SER A 13 11.53 -8.85 -24.76
N ASP A 14 12.87 -8.84 -24.83
CA ASP A 14 13.70 -7.85 -24.14
C ASP A 14 13.38 -6.41 -24.56
N LEU A 15 12.99 -6.22 -25.82
CA LEU A 15 12.63 -4.91 -26.35
C LEU A 15 11.37 -4.38 -25.68
N ASN A 16 10.36 -5.21 -25.53
CA ASN A 16 9.09 -4.82 -24.91
C ASN A 16 9.26 -4.55 -23.42
N ARG A 17 10.03 -5.37 -22.69
CA ARG A 17 10.37 -5.08 -21.29
C ARG A 17 11.09 -3.75 -21.14
N LYS A 18 12.10 -3.49 -21.99
CA LYS A 18 12.82 -2.20 -22.01
C LYS A 18 11.90 -1.03 -22.31
N TYR A 19 10.98 -1.19 -23.26
CA TYR A 19 9.98 -0.16 -23.56
C TYR A 19 9.06 0.12 -22.37
N PHE A 20 8.52 -0.92 -21.73
CA PHE A 20 7.69 -0.76 -20.55
C PHE A 20 8.44 -0.09 -19.40
N CYS A 21 9.67 -0.52 -19.13
CA CYS A 21 10.53 0.13 -18.15
C CYS A 21 10.80 1.59 -18.50
N SER A 22 10.97 1.94 -19.78
CA SER A 22 11.20 3.32 -20.21
C SER A 22 9.99 4.23 -19.95
N VAL A 23 8.77 3.72 -20.08
CA VAL A 23 7.53 4.45 -19.73
C VAL A 23 7.48 4.75 -18.24
N ILE A 24 7.75 3.74 -17.40
CA ILE A 24 7.80 3.94 -15.94
C ILE A 24 8.94 4.89 -15.57
N GLN A 25 10.11 4.77 -16.21
CA GLN A 25 11.26 5.64 -16.02
C GLN A 25 10.91 7.10 -16.33
N ASP A 26 10.17 7.35 -17.39
CA ASP A 26 9.72 8.68 -17.76
C ASP A 26 8.82 9.29 -16.67
N ILE A 27 7.86 8.51 -16.12
CA ILE A 27 7.02 8.94 -15.00
C ILE A 27 7.86 9.25 -13.77
N VAL A 28 8.74 8.32 -13.39
CA VAL A 28 9.62 8.46 -12.22
C VAL A 28 10.53 9.69 -12.35
N SER A 29 11.02 9.98 -13.57
CA SER A 29 11.90 11.13 -13.82
C SER A 29 11.17 12.46 -13.65
N ARG A 30 10.02 12.59 -14.30
CA ARG A 30 9.31 13.86 -14.45
C ARG A 30 8.43 14.23 -13.26
N TYR A 31 7.94 13.25 -12.51
CA TYR A 31 7.00 13.50 -11.43
C TYR A 31 7.60 13.17 -10.06
N ASP A 32 7.16 13.92 -9.05
CA ASP A 32 7.50 13.67 -7.64
C ASP A 32 6.48 12.70 -7.02
N VAL A 33 6.49 11.45 -7.50
CA VAL A 33 5.60 10.40 -7.01
C VAL A 33 6.23 9.66 -5.83
N ASP A 34 5.41 9.18 -4.90
CA ASP A 34 5.85 8.39 -3.73
C ASP A 34 5.89 6.89 -4.02
N GLY A 35 5.25 6.43 -5.11
CA GLY A 35 5.21 5.01 -5.48
C GLY A 35 4.76 4.77 -6.91
N ILE A 36 5.13 3.61 -7.43
CA ILE A 36 4.62 3.00 -8.66
C ILE A 36 3.85 1.76 -8.25
N HIS A 37 2.68 1.58 -8.84
CA HIS A 37 1.81 0.43 -8.56
C HIS A 37 1.27 -0.15 -9.86
N ILE A 38 1.28 -1.48 -9.98
CA ILE A 38 0.70 -2.20 -11.11
C ILE A 38 -0.38 -3.18 -10.63
N ASP A 39 -1.34 -3.40 -11.50
CA ASP A 39 -2.48 -4.30 -11.27
C ASP A 39 -2.10 -5.77 -11.56
N ASP A 40 -3.07 -6.67 -11.71
CA ASP A 40 -2.92 -8.12 -11.85
C ASP A 40 -2.87 -8.63 -13.30
N TYR A 41 -2.83 -7.77 -14.29
CA TYR A 41 -2.78 -8.13 -15.72
C TYR A 41 -1.37 -8.50 -16.18
N PHE A 42 -0.81 -9.56 -15.59
CA PHE A 42 0.54 -10.07 -15.95
C PHE A 42 0.51 -10.86 -17.25
N TYR A 43 -0.38 -11.82 -17.33
CA TYR A 43 -0.82 -12.48 -18.56
C TYR A 43 -2.34 -12.37 -18.68
N PRO A 44 -2.91 -12.53 -19.90
CA PRO A 44 -4.37 -12.47 -20.08
C PRO A 44 -5.07 -13.49 -19.19
N TYR A 45 -6.23 -13.12 -18.68
CA TYR A 45 -7.09 -14.06 -17.97
C TYR A 45 -7.49 -15.22 -18.88
N PRO A 46 -7.52 -16.46 -18.38
CA PRO A 46 -7.88 -17.61 -19.18
C PRO A 46 -9.28 -17.48 -19.75
N VAL A 47 -9.42 -17.70 -21.07
CA VAL A 47 -10.71 -17.79 -21.74
C VAL A 47 -10.87 -19.22 -22.25
N PRO A 48 -11.98 -19.91 -21.91
CA PRO A 48 -12.20 -21.30 -22.35
C PRO A 48 -12.06 -21.45 -23.86
N GLY A 49 -11.22 -22.41 -24.31
CA GLY A 49 -10.97 -22.70 -25.70
C GLY A 49 -9.99 -21.74 -26.42
N ILE A 50 -9.42 -20.77 -25.73
CA ILE A 50 -8.43 -19.84 -26.29
C ILE A 50 -7.08 -20.08 -25.61
N SER A 51 -6.05 -20.44 -26.40
CA SER A 51 -4.67 -20.51 -25.95
C SER A 51 -3.97 -19.16 -26.17
N ILE A 52 -2.93 -18.88 -25.36
CA ILE A 52 -2.08 -17.71 -25.55
C ILE A 52 -1.18 -17.99 -26.76
N PRO A 53 -1.14 -17.14 -27.80
CA PRO A 53 -0.43 -17.43 -29.05
C PRO A 53 1.06 -17.08 -28.96
N ASP A 54 1.81 -17.67 -27.99
CA ASP A 54 3.22 -17.41 -27.73
C ASP A 54 4.14 -18.62 -27.92
N GLU A 55 3.63 -19.73 -28.46
CA GLU A 55 4.43 -20.95 -28.72
C GLU A 55 5.60 -20.69 -29.67
N ASN A 56 5.42 -19.86 -30.70
CA ASN A 56 6.49 -19.49 -31.62
C ASN A 56 7.59 -18.66 -30.90
N SER A 57 7.21 -17.76 -30.03
CA SER A 57 8.14 -16.97 -29.21
C SER A 57 8.91 -17.86 -28.24
N PHE A 58 8.24 -18.83 -27.61
CA PHE A 58 8.87 -19.84 -26.77
C PHE A 58 9.87 -20.69 -27.57
N ALA A 59 9.46 -21.22 -28.73
CA ALA A 59 10.34 -22.03 -29.58
C ALA A 59 11.59 -21.27 -30.06
N ALA A 60 11.44 -19.97 -30.36
CA ALA A 60 12.52 -19.11 -30.82
C ALA A 60 13.49 -18.71 -29.69
N ASN A 61 13.00 -18.56 -28.45
CA ASN A 61 13.81 -18.09 -27.32
C ASN A 61 13.33 -18.66 -25.99
N SER A 62 13.48 -19.97 -25.81
CA SER A 62 13.09 -20.66 -24.58
C SER A 62 13.98 -20.33 -23.37
N ARG A 63 15.14 -19.73 -23.57
CA ARG A 63 16.16 -19.47 -22.52
C ARG A 63 16.51 -20.70 -21.69
N GLY A 64 16.39 -21.91 -22.31
CA GLY A 64 16.67 -23.18 -21.66
C GLY A 64 15.51 -23.80 -20.88
N PHE A 65 14.33 -23.13 -20.81
CA PHE A 65 13.14 -23.73 -20.26
C PHE A 65 12.58 -24.81 -21.18
N THR A 66 12.13 -25.91 -20.60
CA THR A 66 11.44 -27.01 -21.28
C THR A 66 9.93 -26.91 -21.15
N ASP A 67 9.44 -26.22 -20.15
CA ASP A 67 8.01 -25.95 -19.89
C ASP A 67 7.67 -24.51 -20.21
N ILE A 68 6.63 -24.30 -21.03
CA ILE A 68 6.19 -22.99 -21.47
C ILE A 68 5.60 -22.16 -20.30
N ALA A 69 4.99 -22.81 -19.30
CA ALA A 69 4.44 -22.13 -18.15
C ALA A 69 5.55 -21.56 -17.26
N ASP A 70 6.66 -22.28 -17.11
CA ASP A 70 7.85 -21.78 -16.40
C ASP A 70 8.49 -20.62 -17.14
N TRP A 71 8.57 -20.70 -18.46
CA TRP A 71 9.07 -19.61 -19.29
C TRP A 71 8.19 -18.35 -19.21
N ARG A 72 6.87 -18.52 -19.20
CA ARG A 72 5.92 -17.40 -19.00
C ARG A 72 6.11 -16.74 -17.63
N ARG A 73 6.24 -17.52 -16.57
CA ARG A 73 6.54 -17.00 -15.22
C ARG A 73 7.87 -16.26 -15.19
N ASP A 74 8.90 -16.80 -15.87
CA ASP A 74 10.19 -16.11 -15.94
C ASP A 74 10.09 -14.77 -16.69
N ASN A 75 9.29 -14.68 -17.76
CA ASN A 75 9.05 -13.42 -18.46
C ASN A 75 8.51 -12.34 -17.52
N VAL A 76 7.50 -12.68 -16.69
CA VAL A 76 6.93 -11.77 -15.71
C VAL A 76 7.92 -11.46 -14.60
N ASN A 77 8.65 -12.45 -14.10
CA ASN A 77 9.69 -12.28 -13.08
C ASN A 77 10.77 -11.28 -13.54
N LEU A 78 11.22 -11.40 -14.79
CA LEU A 78 12.20 -10.48 -15.37
C LEU A 78 11.64 -9.05 -15.44
N LEU A 79 10.39 -8.88 -15.88
CA LEU A 79 9.75 -7.56 -15.94
C LEU A 79 9.69 -6.90 -14.55
N ILE A 80 9.20 -7.62 -13.54
CA ILE A 80 9.09 -7.10 -12.16
C ILE A 80 10.47 -6.72 -11.61
N LYS A 81 11.47 -7.57 -11.84
CA LYS A 81 12.86 -7.33 -11.43
C LYS A 81 13.44 -6.10 -12.12
N ASP A 82 13.24 -5.97 -13.44
CA ASP A 82 13.76 -4.84 -14.22
C ASP A 82 13.14 -3.50 -13.76
N ILE A 83 11.82 -3.47 -13.51
CA ILE A 83 11.12 -2.30 -12.95
C ILE A 83 11.71 -1.94 -11.58
N HIS A 84 11.85 -2.92 -10.69
CA HIS A 84 12.41 -2.69 -9.36
C HIS A 84 13.82 -2.09 -9.45
N GLN A 85 14.71 -2.68 -10.25
CA GLN A 85 16.09 -2.21 -10.39
C GLN A 85 16.15 -0.79 -10.95
N MET A 86 15.34 -0.48 -11.97
CA MET A 86 15.26 0.85 -12.57
C MET A 86 14.82 1.89 -11.54
N ILE A 87 13.75 1.62 -10.77
CA ILE A 87 13.26 2.52 -9.72
C ILE A 87 14.34 2.76 -8.67
N ARG A 88 14.98 1.69 -8.17
CA ARG A 88 16.03 1.79 -7.13
C ARG A 88 17.25 2.57 -7.60
N THR A 89 17.61 2.46 -8.89
CA THR A 89 18.72 3.21 -9.47
C THR A 89 18.40 4.69 -9.61
N GLN A 90 17.17 5.03 -9.97
CA GLN A 90 16.80 6.40 -10.31
C GLN A 90 16.34 7.24 -9.10
N LYS A 91 15.39 6.71 -8.33
CA LYS A 91 14.86 7.35 -7.12
C LYS A 91 14.57 6.26 -6.06
N PRO A 92 15.54 5.90 -5.23
CA PRO A 92 15.45 4.77 -4.32
C PRO A 92 14.31 4.86 -3.29
N TRP A 93 13.77 6.06 -3.05
CA TRP A 93 12.64 6.28 -2.13
C TRP A 93 11.27 5.98 -2.74
N ILE A 94 11.16 5.77 -4.06
CA ILE A 94 9.88 5.42 -4.69
C ILE A 94 9.56 3.96 -4.40
N LYS A 95 8.40 3.72 -3.83
CA LYS A 95 7.90 2.38 -3.51
C LYS A 95 7.38 1.71 -4.77
N PHE A 96 7.60 0.40 -4.88
CA PHE A 96 7.04 -0.41 -5.96
C PHE A 96 6.12 -1.49 -5.39
N GLY A 97 4.85 -1.49 -5.78
CA GLY A 97 3.85 -2.44 -5.31
C GLY A 97 3.00 -3.04 -6.40
N VAL A 98 2.33 -4.14 -6.06
CA VAL A 98 1.44 -4.87 -6.96
C VAL A 98 0.12 -5.21 -6.28
N SER A 99 -0.98 -5.23 -7.05
CA SER A 99 -2.29 -5.75 -6.64
C SER A 99 -2.59 -7.07 -7.35
N PRO A 100 -2.04 -8.19 -6.91
CA PRO A 100 -2.27 -9.48 -7.57
C PRO A 100 -3.72 -9.95 -7.35
N PHE A 101 -4.17 -10.87 -8.20
CA PHE A 101 -5.42 -11.60 -8.00
C PHE A 101 -5.46 -12.26 -6.60
N GLY A 102 -6.65 -12.41 -6.02
CA GLY A 102 -6.80 -12.83 -4.62
C GLY A 102 -6.31 -14.24 -4.29
N ILE A 103 -6.23 -15.16 -5.26
CA ILE A 103 -5.76 -16.54 -5.09
C ILE A 103 -4.36 -16.69 -5.68
N TYR A 104 -3.36 -17.00 -4.83
CA TYR A 104 -2.02 -17.34 -5.31
C TYR A 104 -2.02 -18.69 -6.04
N ARG A 105 -2.40 -19.75 -5.33
CA ARG A 105 -2.65 -21.11 -5.84
C ARG A 105 -3.76 -21.77 -5.04
N ASN A 106 -4.53 -22.66 -5.67
CA ASN A 106 -5.48 -23.51 -4.96
C ASN A 106 -4.73 -24.67 -4.29
N GLN A 107 -5.21 -25.13 -3.15
CA GLN A 107 -4.60 -26.25 -2.41
C GLN A 107 -4.50 -27.55 -3.23
N ARG A 108 -5.41 -27.75 -4.19
CA ARG A 108 -5.34 -28.89 -5.12
C ARG A 108 -4.18 -28.81 -6.11
N SER A 109 -3.69 -27.61 -6.41
CA SER A 109 -2.56 -27.38 -7.34
C SER A 109 -1.22 -27.39 -6.60
N ASP A 110 -1.18 -26.92 -5.35
CA ASP A 110 0.01 -26.89 -4.50
C ASP A 110 -0.40 -27.00 -3.03
N SER A 111 0.29 -27.83 -2.25
CA SER A 111 -0.01 -28.03 -0.82
C SER A 111 0.09 -26.77 0.02
N ARG A 112 0.83 -25.76 -0.44
CA ARG A 112 0.90 -24.42 0.19
C ARG A 112 -0.23 -23.50 -0.26
N GLY A 113 -1.05 -23.91 -1.23
CA GLY A 113 -2.18 -23.13 -1.73
C GLY A 113 -3.28 -22.92 -0.70
N SER A 114 -4.17 -21.99 -0.99
CA SER A 114 -5.37 -21.77 -0.18
C SER A 114 -6.46 -22.80 -0.51
N ASN A 115 -7.33 -23.09 0.46
CA ASN A 115 -8.50 -23.94 0.23
C ASN A 115 -9.56 -23.19 -0.60
N THR A 116 -9.26 -23.02 -1.87
CA THR A 116 -10.05 -22.27 -2.85
C THR A 116 -10.17 -23.02 -4.16
N ASN A 117 -11.06 -22.54 -5.04
CA ASN A 117 -11.31 -23.11 -6.35
C ASN A 117 -11.59 -21.98 -7.38
N GLY A 118 -10.55 -21.34 -7.88
CA GLY A 118 -10.67 -20.24 -8.85
C GLY A 118 -9.38 -20.04 -9.63
N THR A 119 -9.35 -19.00 -10.46
CA THR A 119 -8.16 -18.54 -11.18
C THR A 119 -7.00 -18.30 -10.22
N GLN A 120 -5.80 -18.65 -10.62
CA GLN A 120 -4.60 -18.64 -9.78
C GLN A 120 -3.55 -17.71 -10.38
N ASN A 121 -2.88 -16.91 -9.52
CA ASN A 121 -1.77 -16.08 -9.98
C ASN A 121 -0.67 -16.91 -10.64
N TYR A 122 -0.21 -17.96 -9.96
CA TYR A 122 0.97 -18.75 -10.37
C TYR A 122 0.71 -19.59 -11.61
N ASP A 123 -0.41 -20.31 -11.65
CA ASP A 123 -0.69 -21.28 -12.70
C ASP A 123 -1.39 -20.68 -13.92
N ASP A 124 -2.28 -19.69 -13.71
CA ASP A 124 -3.15 -19.16 -14.77
C ASP A 124 -2.67 -17.79 -15.29
N LEU A 125 -2.11 -16.94 -14.41
CA LEU A 125 -1.61 -15.60 -14.74
C LEU A 125 -0.08 -15.54 -14.80
N TYR A 126 0.59 -16.66 -14.55
CA TYR A 126 2.05 -16.81 -14.58
C TYR A 126 2.79 -15.81 -13.70
N ALA A 127 2.18 -15.43 -12.56
CA ALA A 127 2.66 -14.44 -11.62
C ALA A 127 3.10 -15.09 -10.30
N ASP A 128 4.41 -15.10 -10.04
CA ASP A 128 5.00 -15.68 -8.83
C ASP A 128 5.21 -14.61 -7.74
N ILE A 129 4.10 -14.17 -7.14
CA ILE A 129 4.09 -13.10 -6.14
C ILE A 129 4.98 -13.42 -4.94
N LEU A 130 4.97 -14.67 -4.49
CA LEU A 130 5.78 -15.06 -3.32
C LEU A 130 7.27 -14.93 -3.62
N LYS A 131 7.70 -15.29 -4.84
CA LYS A 131 9.07 -15.07 -5.29
C LYS A 131 9.42 -13.58 -5.27
N TRP A 132 8.55 -12.70 -5.78
CA TRP A 132 8.83 -11.27 -5.80
C TRP A 132 8.97 -10.67 -4.41
N ILE A 133 8.16 -11.17 -3.45
CA ILE A 133 8.24 -10.81 -2.03
C ILE A 133 9.55 -11.33 -1.42
N ASP A 134 9.91 -12.58 -1.69
CA ASP A 134 11.09 -13.24 -1.13
C ASP A 134 12.39 -12.62 -1.64
N GLU A 135 12.46 -12.33 -2.92
CA GLU A 135 13.59 -11.68 -3.59
C GLU A 135 13.65 -10.16 -3.33
N GLY A 136 12.60 -9.58 -2.77
CA GLY A 136 12.52 -8.16 -2.48
C GLY A 136 12.30 -7.26 -3.70
N TRP A 137 11.72 -7.80 -4.77
CA TRP A 137 11.45 -7.04 -6.01
C TRP A 137 10.19 -6.19 -5.90
N VAL A 138 9.35 -6.43 -4.92
CA VAL A 138 8.21 -5.58 -4.57
C VAL A 138 8.34 -5.10 -3.13
N ASP A 139 7.89 -3.87 -2.86
CA ASP A 139 7.95 -3.27 -1.54
C ASP A 139 6.68 -3.52 -0.73
N TYR A 140 5.56 -3.74 -1.40
CA TYR A 140 4.28 -4.07 -0.77
C TYR A 140 3.38 -4.82 -1.75
N THR A 141 2.38 -5.50 -1.21
CA THR A 141 1.36 -6.20 -1.99
C THR A 141 -0.04 -5.85 -1.52
N ILE A 142 -0.99 -5.83 -2.48
CA ILE A 142 -2.41 -5.56 -2.23
C ILE A 142 -3.25 -6.64 -2.92
N PRO A 143 -3.27 -7.90 -2.45
CA PRO A 143 -4.06 -8.94 -3.09
C PRO A 143 -5.55 -8.57 -3.11
N GLN A 144 -6.20 -8.78 -4.25
CA GLN A 144 -7.59 -8.44 -4.53
C GLN A 144 -8.53 -9.50 -3.97
N ILE A 145 -8.77 -9.46 -2.64
CA ILE A 145 -9.67 -10.40 -1.96
C ILE A 145 -11.10 -9.84 -1.99
N TYR A 146 -11.71 -9.82 -3.17
CA TYR A 146 -12.96 -9.11 -3.41
C TYR A 146 -14.22 -9.86 -2.97
N TRP A 147 -14.11 -11.15 -2.59
CA TRP A 147 -15.25 -11.98 -2.23
C TRP A 147 -15.76 -11.72 -0.81
N GLU A 148 -16.94 -12.22 -0.54
CA GLU A 148 -17.56 -12.26 0.79
C GLU A 148 -16.97 -13.37 1.67
N ILE A 149 -17.12 -13.22 2.98
CA ILE A 149 -16.89 -14.30 3.93
C ILE A 149 -17.98 -15.35 3.68
N GLY A 150 -17.58 -16.61 3.56
CA GLY A 150 -18.47 -17.73 3.23
C GLY A 150 -18.65 -17.97 1.73
N HIS A 151 -17.87 -17.29 0.85
CA HIS A 151 -17.92 -17.57 -0.58
C HIS A 151 -17.36 -18.96 -0.91
N ASN A 152 -18.15 -19.81 -1.59
CA ASN A 152 -17.83 -21.22 -1.82
C ASN A 152 -16.49 -21.49 -2.48
N ALA A 153 -16.08 -20.66 -3.47
CA ALA A 153 -14.89 -20.88 -4.25
C ALA A 153 -13.68 -20.08 -3.75
N ALA A 154 -13.91 -18.95 -3.05
CA ALA A 154 -12.85 -18.02 -2.68
C ALA A 154 -13.25 -17.24 -1.41
N ASP A 155 -13.38 -17.97 -0.28
CA ASP A 155 -13.77 -17.38 0.99
C ASP A 155 -12.75 -16.33 1.45
N TYR A 156 -13.24 -15.14 1.76
CA TYR A 156 -12.44 -14.03 2.26
C TYR A 156 -11.65 -14.40 3.53
N ASP A 157 -12.24 -15.11 4.50
CA ASP A 157 -11.55 -15.50 5.73
C ASP A 157 -10.38 -16.45 5.44
N ILE A 158 -10.58 -17.41 4.53
CA ILE A 158 -9.52 -18.32 4.10
C ILE A 158 -8.38 -17.55 3.42
N LEU A 159 -8.72 -16.69 2.48
CA LEU A 159 -7.73 -15.95 1.69
C LEU A 159 -6.93 -14.96 2.53
N ILE A 160 -7.59 -14.17 3.39
CA ILE A 160 -6.88 -13.18 4.19
C ILE A 160 -5.89 -13.81 5.19
N ARG A 161 -6.25 -14.96 5.78
CA ARG A 161 -5.35 -15.72 6.66
C ARG A 161 -4.20 -16.32 5.88
N TRP A 162 -4.46 -16.81 4.67
CA TRP A 162 -3.43 -17.32 3.79
C TRP A 162 -2.40 -16.22 3.45
N TRP A 163 -2.85 -15.06 2.97
CA TRP A 163 -1.97 -13.93 2.65
C TRP A 163 -1.22 -13.44 3.89
N ASN A 164 -1.89 -13.33 5.04
CA ASN A 164 -1.24 -12.96 6.31
C ASN A 164 -0.08 -13.89 6.67
N ARG A 165 -0.22 -15.19 6.38
CA ARG A 165 0.82 -16.19 6.66
C ARG A 165 1.99 -16.13 5.68
N PHE A 166 1.71 -16.05 4.38
CA PHE A 166 2.72 -16.25 3.34
C PHE A 166 3.35 -14.96 2.79
N ALA A 167 2.71 -13.79 2.93
CA ALA A 167 3.20 -12.52 2.43
C ALA A 167 3.81 -11.61 3.52
N SER A 168 4.26 -12.17 4.64
CA SER A 168 4.69 -11.41 5.84
C SER A 168 6.04 -10.69 5.72
N LYS A 169 6.86 -10.97 4.70
CA LYS A 169 8.19 -10.36 4.52
C LYS A 169 8.12 -8.91 3.98
N ARG A 170 6.99 -8.49 3.47
CA ARG A 170 6.73 -7.13 2.96
C ARG A 170 5.40 -6.61 3.48
N PRO A 171 5.20 -5.30 3.61
CA PRO A 171 3.91 -4.73 3.95
C PRO A 171 2.79 -5.31 3.09
N LEU A 172 1.76 -5.83 3.76
CA LEU A 172 0.59 -6.43 3.16
C LEU A 172 -0.62 -5.53 3.42
N PHE A 173 -1.29 -5.12 2.36
CA PHE A 173 -2.60 -4.45 2.42
C PHE A 173 -3.64 -5.34 1.77
N ILE A 174 -4.91 -5.17 2.11
CA ILE A 174 -5.98 -5.99 1.56
C ILE A 174 -6.83 -5.20 0.58
N GLY A 175 -6.90 -5.66 -0.67
CA GLY A 175 -7.83 -5.15 -1.66
C GLY A 175 -9.25 -5.57 -1.32
N GLN A 176 -10.14 -4.59 -1.16
CA GLN A 176 -11.55 -4.81 -0.80
C GLN A 176 -12.48 -4.31 -1.88
N ASP A 177 -13.46 -5.13 -2.28
CA ASP A 177 -14.61 -4.68 -3.04
C ASP A 177 -15.67 -4.12 -2.09
N VAL A 178 -15.89 -2.81 -2.17
CA VAL A 178 -16.84 -2.08 -1.33
C VAL A 178 -18.26 -2.56 -1.58
N MET A 179 -18.66 -2.70 -2.85
CA MET A 179 -20.04 -3.07 -3.21
C MET A 179 -20.38 -4.49 -2.81
N ARG A 180 -19.48 -5.45 -3.02
CA ARG A 180 -19.67 -6.83 -2.54
C ARG A 180 -19.73 -6.89 -1.02
N THR A 181 -18.89 -6.10 -0.33
CA THR A 181 -18.88 -6.06 1.14
C THR A 181 -20.20 -5.54 1.72
N VAL A 182 -20.77 -4.47 1.16
CA VAL A 182 -22.02 -3.90 1.69
C VAL A 182 -23.28 -4.66 1.25
N ARG A 183 -23.22 -5.43 0.16
CA ARG A 183 -24.33 -6.26 -0.31
C ARG A 183 -24.39 -7.63 0.36
N ALA A 184 -23.27 -8.14 0.84
CA ALA A 184 -23.21 -9.43 1.50
C ALA A 184 -23.70 -9.32 2.94
N ALA A 185 -24.69 -10.14 3.31
CA ALA A 185 -25.15 -10.28 4.68
C ALA A 185 -24.05 -10.89 5.56
N ASP A 186 -23.93 -10.42 6.80
CA ASP A 186 -23.01 -11.03 7.76
C ASP A 186 -23.46 -12.46 8.10
N PRO A 187 -22.55 -13.45 8.08
CA PRO A 187 -22.93 -14.85 8.28
C PRO A 187 -23.45 -15.19 9.71
N VAL A 188 -23.21 -14.30 10.68
CA VAL A 188 -23.68 -14.50 12.07
C VAL A 188 -24.88 -13.62 12.39
N ASP A 189 -24.91 -12.37 11.86
CA ASP A 189 -26.02 -11.46 12.00
C ASP A 189 -26.46 -10.96 10.61
N PRO A 190 -27.39 -11.65 9.94
CA PRO A 190 -27.83 -11.27 8.60
C PRO A 190 -28.55 -9.92 8.49
N SER A 191 -28.84 -9.25 9.61
CA SER A 191 -29.42 -7.89 9.61
C SER A 191 -28.41 -6.79 9.26
N ILE A 192 -27.12 -7.10 9.31
CA ILE A 192 -26.01 -6.19 8.94
C ILE A 192 -25.18 -6.76 7.79
N ASN A 193 -24.39 -5.88 7.17
CA ASN A 193 -23.42 -6.30 6.14
C ASN A 193 -22.09 -6.78 6.74
N GLN A 194 -21.21 -7.33 5.89
CA GLN A 194 -19.95 -7.93 6.32
C GLN A 194 -18.83 -6.92 6.66
N MET A 195 -19.06 -5.63 6.56
CA MET A 195 -18.01 -4.63 6.74
C MET A 195 -17.33 -4.73 8.11
N PHE A 196 -18.13 -4.80 9.17
CA PHE A 196 -17.60 -4.90 10.54
C PHE A 196 -16.72 -6.13 10.70
N ARG A 197 -17.23 -7.31 10.29
CA ARG A 197 -16.51 -8.57 10.42
C ARG A 197 -15.19 -8.57 9.63
N LYS A 198 -15.19 -8.07 8.39
CA LYS A 198 -13.98 -7.98 7.57
C LYS A 198 -12.93 -7.07 8.23
N TYR A 199 -13.32 -5.91 8.75
CA TYR A 199 -12.38 -4.99 9.40
C TYR A 199 -11.85 -5.51 10.74
N GLU A 200 -12.71 -6.13 11.57
CA GLU A 200 -12.25 -6.78 12.81
C GLU A 200 -11.28 -7.93 12.51
N LEU A 201 -11.56 -8.73 11.49
CA LEU A 201 -10.66 -9.79 11.05
C LEU A 201 -9.32 -9.23 10.58
N GLN A 202 -9.31 -8.19 9.72
CA GLN A 202 -8.07 -7.53 9.30
C GLN A 202 -7.23 -7.06 10.49
N ARG A 203 -7.86 -6.40 11.47
CA ARG A 203 -7.18 -5.86 12.65
C ARG A 203 -6.69 -6.92 13.62
N SER A 204 -7.25 -8.13 13.58
CA SER A 204 -6.80 -9.27 14.38
C SER A 204 -5.55 -9.96 13.82
N LEU A 205 -5.16 -9.65 12.58
CA LEU A 205 -4.06 -10.29 11.86
C LEU A 205 -2.82 -9.38 11.82
N ASN A 206 -1.71 -9.86 12.39
CA ASN A 206 -0.54 -9.03 12.70
C ASN A 206 0.22 -8.48 11.49
N ASN A 207 0.15 -9.15 10.33
CA ASN A 207 0.93 -8.75 9.15
C ASN A 207 0.17 -7.82 8.20
N ILE A 208 -1.12 -7.57 8.46
CA ILE A 208 -1.95 -6.69 7.62
C ILE A 208 -1.78 -5.25 8.09
N GLN A 209 -1.28 -4.40 7.21
CA GLN A 209 -0.96 -3.01 7.49
C GLN A 209 -2.09 -2.04 7.14
N GLY A 210 -3.10 -2.50 6.40
CA GLY A 210 -4.22 -1.67 5.99
C GLY A 210 -5.04 -2.28 4.86
N SER A 211 -5.86 -1.47 4.22
CA SER A 211 -6.72 -1.90 3.12
C SER A 211 -6.78 -0.88 1.99
N CYS A 212 -7.00 -1.37 0.78
CA CYS A 212 -7.27 -0.60 -0.42
C CYS A 212 -8.72 -0.83 -0.85
N GLN A 213 -9.47 0.25 -1.06
CA GLN A 213 -10.90 0.20 -1.37
C GLN A 213 -11.13 0.30 -2.87
N TRP A 214 -11.92 -0.61 -3.43
CA TRP A 214 -12.30 -0.60 -4.84
C TRP A 214 -13.82 -0.78 -4.99
N PRO A 215 -14.47 -0.06 -5.92
CA PRO A 215 -13.96 1.16 -6.56
C PRO A 215 -14.06 2.38 -5.63
N ALA A 216 -13.21 3.37 -5.87
CA ALA A 216 -13.19 4.60 -5.07
C ALA A 216 -14.52 5.35 -5.11
N SER A 217 -15.25 5.33 -6.24
CA SER A 217 -16.58 5.92 -6.38
C SER A 217 -17.55 5.44 -5.30
N SER A 218 -17.58 4.15 -5.00
CA SER A 218 -18.47 3.58 -3.98
C SER A 218 -18.17 4.10 -2.56
N VAL A 219 -16.91 4.44 -2.27
CA VAL A 219 -16.54 5.10 -1.01
C VAL A 219 -17.00 6.56 -0.99
N VAL A 220 -16.77 7.29 -2.11
CA VAL A 220 -17.17 8.71 -2.25
C VAL A 220 -18.69 8.85 -2.16
N GLU A 221 -19.43 7.93 -2.77
CA GLU A 221 -20.89 7.87 -2.73
C GLU A 221 -21.46 7.35 -1.41
N ASN A 222 -20.58 6.94 -0.48
CA ASN A 222 -20.94 6.35 0.82
C ASN A 222 -21.88 5.14 0.68
N ALA A 223 -21.63 4.27 -0.28
CA ALA A 223 -22.46 3.09 -0.55
C ALA A 223 -22.67 2.26 0.73
N GLY A 224 -23.94 2.04 1.11
CA GLY A 224 -24.31 1.28 2.31
C GLY A 224 -23.72 1.84 3.63
N GLY A 225 -23.40 3.14 3.69
CA GLY A 225 -22.80 3.77 4.86
C GLY A 225 -21.31 3.45 5.06
N TYR A 226 -20.64 2.94 4.04
CA TYR A 226 -19.24 2.46 4.12
C TYR A 226 -18.26 3.54 4.59
N ALA A 227 -18.32 4.73 3.97
CA ALA A 227 -17.43 5.84 4.33
C ALA A 227 -17.68 6.36 5.75
N ASP A 228 -18.93 6.39 6.20
CA ASP A 228 -19.29 6.82 7.56
C ASP A 228 -18.72 5.85 8.61
N VAL A 229 -18.80 4.55 8.38
CA VAL A 229 -18.22 3.54 9.28
C VAL A 229 -16.69 3.66 9.31
N LEU A 230 -16.04 3.87 8.16
CA LEU A 230 -14.59 4.14 8.14
C LEU A 230 -14.25 5.37 8.98
N LYS A 231 -14.91 6.49 8.72
CA LYS A 231 -14.64 7.78 9.39
C LYS A 231 -14.91 7.76 10.89
N THR A 232 -15.97 7.08 11.32
CA THR A 232 -16.41 7.13 12.73
C THR A 232 -15.79 6.01 13.58
N ARG A 233 -15.39 4.88 12.97
CA ARG A 233 -14.91 3.71 13.72
C ARG A 233 -13.48 3.34 13.36
N TYR A 234 -13.22 2.93 12.13
CA TYR A 234 -11.95 2.29 11.77
C TYR A 234 -10.82 3.26 11.41
N HIS A 235 -11.14 4.38 10.76
CA HIS A 235 -10.19 5.43 10.37
C HIS A 235 -10.50 6.76 11.06
N LYS A 236 -10.97 6.70 12.30
CA LYS A 236 -11.35 7.87 13.11
C LYS A 236 -10.18 8.83 13.34
N TYR A 237 -8.98 8.29 13.47
CA TYR A 237 -7.75 9.05 13.69
C TYR A 237 -6.80 8.89 12.51
N PRO A 238 -5.96 9.90 12.22
CA PRO A 238 -4.91 9.78 11.23
C PRO A 238 -3.96 8.63 11.57
N ALA A 239 -3.39 8.00 10.54
CA ALA A 239 -2.35 6.99 10.70
C ALA A 239 -1.12 7.36 9.88
N LEU A 240 0.06 7.05 10.39
CA LEU A 240 1.29 7.10 9.60
C LEU A 240 1.35 5.87 8.69
N GLN A 241 2.02 6.03 7.55
CA GLN A 241 2.25 4.90 6.65
C GLN A 241 3.20 3.89 7.34
N PRO A 242 3.06 2.59 7.06
CA PRO A 242 3.96 1.57 7.57
C PRO A 242 5.41 1.85 7.18
N LEU A 243 6.31 1.57 8.11
CA LEU A 243 7.75 1.68 7.87
C LEU A 243 8.22 0.65 6.83
N MET A 244 9.23 1.03 6.06
CA MET A 244 9.90 0.16 5.09
C MET A 244 11.40 0.12 5.37
N PRO A 245 11.83 -0.50 6.50
CA PRO A 245 13.23 -0.45 6.96
C PRO A 245 14.22 -1.13 6.00
N PHE A 246 13.73 -1.95 5.08
CA PHE A 246 14.51 -2.58 4.02
C PHE A 246 14.84 -1.60 2.86
N ILE A 247 14.15 -0.43 2.78
CA ILE A 247 14.51 0.67 1.88
C ILE A 247 15.37 1.69 2.63
N ASP A 248 14.86 2.21 3.75
CA ASP A 248 15.57 3.11 4.66
C ASP A 248 15.02 3.01 6.09
N ASN A 249 15.92 3.07 7.07
CA ASN A 249 15.61 3.02 8.50
C ASN A 249 16.18 4.20 9.28
N LYS A 250 16.61 5.26 8.60
CA LYS A 250 17.24 6.43 9.21
C LYS A 250 16.26 7.59 9.27
N ALA A 251 15.77 7.89 10.44
CA ALA A 251 14.88 9.03 10.65
C ALA A 251 15.59 10.38 10.37
N PRO A 252 14.84 11.40 9.89
CA PRO A 252 15.35 12.75 9.76
C PRO A 252 15.72 13.34 11.12
N LYS A 253 16.48 14.42 11.13
CA LYS A 253 16.74 15.18 12.35
C LYS A 253 15.45 15.83 12.83
N LYS A 254 15.33 16.07 14.15
CA LYS A 254 14.18 16.79 14.71
C LYS A 254 14.10 18.22 14.18
N VAL A 255 12.89 18.76 14.14
CA VAL A 255 12.65 20.18 13.85
C VAL A 255 13.31 21.07 14.91
N SER A 256 13.61 22.32 14.56
CA SER A 256 14.21 23.31 15.44
C SER A 256 13.35 24.59 15.50
N LYS A 257 13.68 25.49 16.42
CA LYS A 257 13.02 26.79 16.62
C LYS A 257 11.50 26.68 16.76
N LEU A 258 10.99 25.63 17.39
CA LEU A 258 9.56 25.42 17.63
C LEU A 258 9.03 26.50 18.59
N LYS A 259 8.14 27.36 18.10
CA LYS A 259 7.55 28.48 18.87
C LYS A 259 6.15 28.83 18.38
N PRO A 260 5.24 29.20 19.30
CA PRO A 260 4.00 29.85 18.91
C PRO A 260 4.30 31.32 18.54
N VAL A 261 3.62 31.86 17.55
CA VAL A 261 3.79 33.22 17.06
C VAL A 261 2.50 33.70 16.39
N TRP A 262 2.22 35.00 16.46
CA TRP A 262 1.17 35.65 15.70
C TRP A 262 1.71 36.07 14.34
N ILE A 263 1.03 35.69 13.26
CA ILE A 263 1.35 36.06 11.88
C ILE A 263 0.02 36.44 11.19
N ASP A 264 -0.09 37.66 10.71
CA ASP A 264 -1.27 38.17 9.98
C ASP A 264 -2.62 37.88 10.67
N GLY A 265 -2.67 38.02 12.01
CA GLY A 265 -3.87 37.76 12.80
C GLY A 265 -4.11 36.30 13.17
N ASP A 266 -3.32 35.35 12.64
CA ASP A 266 -3.39 33.94 12.99
C ASP A 266 -2.35 33.58 14.07
N TYR A 267 -2.79 32.83 15.08
CA TYR A 267 -1.88 32.24 16.05
C TYR A 267 -1.37 30.90 15.51
N VAL A 268 -0.07 30.80 15.25
CA VAL A 268 0.52 29.63 14.61
C VAL A 268 1.64 29.03 15.45
N LEU A 269 1.77 27.72 15.43
CA LEU A 269 2.94 26.99 15.90
C LEU A 269 3.89 26.86 14.71
N PHE A 270 5.02 27.56 14.75
CA PHE A 270 6.03 27.59 13.71
C PHE A 270 7.24 26.76 14.09
N TRP A 271 7.90 26.13 13.11
CA TRP A 271 9.17 25.45 13.28
C TRP A 271 10.05 25.61 12.04
N GLN A 272 11.35 25.39 12.24
CA GLN A 272 12.31 25.33 11.17
C GLN A 272 12.55 23.87 10.76
N ALA A 273 12.47 23.58 9.46
CA ALA A 273 12.80 22.27 8.91
C ALA A 273 14.22 21.84 9.26
N PRO A 274 14.46 20.56 9.52
CA PRO A 274 15.80 20.04 9.75
C PRO A 274 16.65 20.13 8.48
N LYS A 275 17.95 20.40 8.66
CA LYS A 275 18.92 20.27 7.55
C LYS A 275 19.17 18.81 7.27
N TYR A 276 19.27 18.43 6.02
CA TYR A 276 19.60 17.09 5.54
C TYR A 276 20.88 17.10 4.71
N LYS A 277 21.53 15.96 4.57
CA LYS A 277 22.69 15.73 3.70
C LYS A 277 22.36 14.78 2.56
N ASP A 278 21.36 13.94 2.75
CA ASP A 278 20.90 12.89 1.85
C ASP A 278 19.40 13.07 1.64
N GLU A 279 18.94 12.97 0.39
CA GLU A 279 17.53 13.10 0.01
C GLU A 279 16.64 12.05 0.71
N MET A 280 17.16 10.86 1.01
CA MET A 280 16.44 9.84 1.77
C MET A 280 16.05 10.33 3.18
N ASN A 281 16.92 11.15 3.81
CA ASN A 281 16.65 11.70 5.15
C ASN A 281 16.05 13.12 5.13
N ARG A 282 15.58 13.59 3.98
CA ARG A 282 14.89 14.87 3.86
C ARG A 282 13.51 14.79 4.52
N ALA A 283 13.24 15.69 5.47
CA ALA A 283 11.88 15.85 5.99
C ALA A 283 10.94 16.37 4.90
N VAL A 284 9.91 15.60 4.58
CA VAL A 284 8.89 15.94 3.58
C VAL A 284 7.52 16.22 4.19
N ARG A 285 7.29 15.71 5.40
CA ARG A 285 6.07 15.94 6.19
C ARG A 285 6.42 16.14 7.66
N TYR A 286 5.46 16.67 8.40
CA TYR A 286 5.54 16.86 9.85
C TYR A 286 4.28 16.34 10.50
N VAL A 287 4.43 15.73 11.68
CA VAL A 287 3.29 15.33 12.50
C VAL A 287 3.21 16.26 13.69
N VAL A 288 2.03 16.83 13.90
CA VAL A 288 1.73 17.69 15.04
C VAL A 288 0.83 16.92 16.00
N TYR A 289 1.31 16.74 17.22
CA TYR A 289 0.56 16.10 18.29
C TYR A 289 0.17 17.14 19.35
N LYS A 290 -0.96 16.93 20.03
CA LYS A 290 -1.45 17.74 21.12
C LYS A 290 -1.71 16.89 22.36
N PHE A 291 -1.05 17.23 23.47
CA PHE A 291 -1.20 16.59 24.77
C PHE A 291 -1.67 17.58 25.83
N ASN A 292 -2.37 17.10 26.85
CA ASN A 292 -2.70 17.92 28.01
C ASN A 292 -1.42 18.20 28.83
N ARG A 293 -1.49 19.26 29.66
CA ARG A 293 -0.38 19.58 30.58
C ARG A 293 -0.17 18.44 31.58
N GLY A 294 1.07 17.95 31.67
CA GLY A 294 1.46 16.85 32.59
C GLY A 294 1.19 15.45 32.05
N GLU A 295 0.56 15.34 30.89
CA GLU A 295 0.33 14.07 30.23
C GLU A 295 1.64 13.45 29.70
N LYS A 296 1.78 12.11 29.77
CA LYS A 296 2.88 11.38 29.15
C LYS A 296 2.77 11.51 27.63
N ILE A 297 3.89 11.88 26.99
CA ILE A 297 3.96 11.91 25.53
C ILE A 297 4.04 10.48 25.03
N ASP A 298 3.01 10.08 24.28
CA ASP A 298 2.92 8.79 23.61
C ASP A 298 2.61 9.06 22.14
N LEU A 299 3.55 8.77 21.24
CA LEU A 299 3.39 8.99 19.79
C LEU A 299 2.59 7.87 19.11
N GLU A 300 2.43 6.72 19.77
CA GLU A 300 1.61 5.62 19.27
C GLU A 300 0.10 5.89 19.44
N ASP A 301 -0.27 6.85 20.30
CA ASP A 301 -1.66 7.29 20.42
C ASP A 301 -2.06 8.21 19.25
N ALA A 302 -2.58 7.63 18.18
CA ALA A 302 -3.04 8.35 16.99
C ALA A 302 -4.11 9.42 17.30
N SER A 303 -4.84 9.32 18.42
CA SER A 303 -5.83 10.33 18.85
C SER A 303 -5.19 11.67 19.21
N ARG A 304 -3.89 11.70 19.41
CA ARG A 304 -3.09 12.90 19.71
C ARG A 304 -2.64 13.65 18.46
N ILE A 305 -2.72 13.03 17.29
CA ILE A 305 -2.38 13.67 16.03
C ILE A 305 -3.46 14.70 15.68
N VAL A 306 -3.07 15.96 15.60
CA VAL A 306 -3.96 17.07 15.20
C VAL A 306 -3.68 17.51 13.76
N ALA A 307 -2.51 17.20 13.21
CA ALA A 307 -2.19 17.42 11.79
C ALA A 307 -1.03 16.55 11.31
N ILE A 308 -1.10 16.17 10.04
CA ILE A 308 0.03 15.71 9.22
C ILE A 308 0.13 16.70 8.07
N THR A 309 1.24 17.42 7.94
CA THR A 309 1.37 18.54 7.00
C THR A 309 2.75 18.61 6.36
N SER A 310 2.85 19.16 5.15
CA SER A 310 4.11 19.54 4.51
C SER A 310 4.55 20.97 4.86
N ASN A 311 3.68 21.76 5.48
CA ASN A 311 3.99 23.12 5.90
C ASN A 311 4.87 23.13 7.16
N ASN A 312 5.66 24.18 7.34
CA ASN A 312 6.48 24.41 8.53
C ASN A 312 5.73 25.13 9.65
N PHE A 313 4.42 25.09 9.63
CA PHE A 313 3.56 25.68 10.64
C PHE A 313 2.24 24.91 10.78
N TYR A 314 1.59 25.11 11.92
CA TYR A 314 0.23 24.63 12.22
C TYR A 314 -0.57 25.78 12.85
N LYS A 315 -1.77 26.04 12.32
CA LYS A 315 -2.66 27.06 12.86
C LYS A 315 -3.29 26.56 14.17
N LEU A 316 -3.00 27.27 15.25
CA LEU A 316 -3.48 26.94 16.59
C LEU A 316 -4.91 27.44 16.78
N PRO A 317 -5.82 26.63 17.39
CA PRO A 317 -7.16 27.10 17.77
C PRO A 317 -7.04 27.96 19.03
N TYR A 318 -6.88 29.30 18.86
CA TYR A 318 -6.70 30.23 19.98
C TYR A 318 -7.98 30.41 20.78
N GLU A 319 -7.92 30.17 22.10
CA GLU A 319 -9.02 30.23 23.06
C GLU A 319 -8.75 31.29 24.15
N HIS A 320 -8.31 32.50 23.78
CA HIS A 320 -8.02 33.63 24.65
C HIS A 320 -7.03 33.35 25.81
N GLY A 321 -6.13 32.38 25.63
CA GLY A 321 -5.10 32.05 26.61
C GLY A 321 -5.60 31.29 27.84
N VAL A 322 -6.81 30.73 27.81
CA VAL A 322 -7.44 30.05 28.95
C VAL A 322 -6.81 28.64 29.19
N LYS A 323 -6.54 27.93 28.13
CA LYS A 323 -6.08 26.54 28.22
C LYS A 323 -4.58 26.39 27.87
N GLN A 324 -3.90 25.48 28.52
CA GLN A 324 -2.49 25.18 28.23
C GLN A 324 -2.30 23.74 27.83
N TYR A 325 -1.62 23.55 26.69
CA TYR A 325 -1.30 22.24 26.14
C TYR A 325 0.20 22.09 25.86
N VAL A 326 0.63 20.86 25.65
CA VAL A 326 1.96 20.54 25.14
C VAL A 326 1.81 20.08 23.69
N TYR A 327 2.30 20.89 22.76
CA TYR A 327 2.41 20.50 21.36
C TYR A 327 3.78 19.82 21.13
N VAL A 328 3.73 18.74 20.37
CA VAL A 328 4.90 17.98 19.93
C VAL A 328 4.91 17.99 18.42
N VAL A 329 6.08 18.24 17.84
CA VAL A 329 6.27 18.18 16.37
C VAL A 329 7.41 17.23 16.06
N THR A 330 7.15 16.33 15.15
CA THR A 330 8.15 15.43 14.55
C THR A 330 8.25 15.68 13.06
N ALA A 331 9.33 15.23 12.45
CA ALA A 331 9.53 15.28 11.01
C ALA A 331 9.50 13.86 10.45
N LEU A 332 8.89 13.66 9.30
CA LEU A 332 8.87 12.42 8.55
C LEU A 332 9.65 12.57 7.24
N ASP A 333 10.45 11.57 6.90
CA ASP A 333 10.98 11.40 5.55
C ASP A 333 9.98 10.71 4.62
N ARG A 334 10.40 10.37 3.40
CA ARG A 334 9.56 9.69 2.40
C ARG A 334 9.22 8.24 2.76
N MET A 335 9.99 7.61 3.64
CA MET A 335 9.74 6.25 4.16
C MET A 335 8.96 6.25 5.47
N SER A 336 8.45 7.44 5.88
CA SER A 336 7.73 7.64 7.13
C SER A 336 8.55 7.38 8.40
N ASN A 337 9.91 7.37 8.29
CA ASN A 337 10.75 7.34 9.47
C ASN A 337 10.55 8.63 10.26
N GLU A 338 10.17 8.50 11.54
CA GLU A 338 9.79 9.62 12.38
C GLU A 338 10.97 10.09 13.24
N SER A 339 11.20 11.39 13.21
CA SER A 339 12.31 12.01 13.97
C SER A 339 12.08 12.00 15.48
N LYS A 340 13.13 12.29 16.23
CA LYS A 340 12.99 12.65 17.65
C LYS A 340 12.08 13.86 17.82
N VAL A 341 11.40 13.94 18.95
CA VAL A 341 10.42 14.99 19.28
C VAL A 341 11.04 16.37 19.49
N ALA A 342 10.36 17.40 19.02
CA ALA A 342 10.47 18.76 19.53
C ALA A 342 9.16 19.11 20.25
N LYS A 343 9.20 19.71 21.42
CA LYS A 343 8.01 20.01 22.21
C LYS A 343 7.98 21.45 22.69
N LYS A 344 6.75 22.01 22.80
CA LYS A 344 6.52 23.37 23.30
C LYS A 344 5.22 23.43 24.10
N LYS A 345 5.27 24.08 25.26
CA LYS A 345 4.05 24.49 25.97
C LYS A 345 3.44 25.68 25.24
N VAL A 346 2.14 25.62 24.98
CA VAL A 346 1.37 26.64 24.27
C VAL A 346 0.15 26.98 25.10
N LYS A 347 -0.15 28.26 25.26
CA LYS A 347 -1.40 28.79 25.81
C LYS A 347 -2.32 29.08 24.63
N LEU A 348 -3.50 28.46 24.62
CA LEU A 348 -4.56 28.71 23.64
C LEU A 348 -5.63 29.60 24.18
#